data_6a9074ee86a62af5cce90692c3b6feea
#
_entry.id   6a9074ee86a62af5cce90692c3b6feea
#
_cell.length_a   1.000
_cell.length_b   1.000
_cell.length_c   1.000
_cell.angle_alpha   90.00
_cell.angle_beta   90.00
_cell.angle_gamma   90.00
#
_symmetry.space_group_name_H-M   'P 1'
#
loop_
_entity.id
_entity.type
_entity.pdbx_description
1 polymer ?
#
loop_
_entity_poly.entity_id
_entity_poly.type
_entity_poly.pdbx_seq_one_letter_code
_entity_poly.pdbx_strand_id
1 'polypeptide(L)'
;MATSPQFNFNNSPATNNVDHTKHEYQYNYTRIPPLAMVDTVPAKEDFSIAWYRLLVKQLKIIFVNTLITNRGNRGSKSLRDDIRNFIFESVCKEALPTQLNILGRVLQIAPQLLLARMSKDYREVDELLLSVIKDCGLSIFRDLLGRINTRLESGHPTGHVSSLNDYSKLLPVLDIPQFANTFLEDESFAYMQVAGFNPLMIERVSRKSANFPIEDSHYQAVMGNDDSLELALKEGRLYLADYKILDNAVNGTYSRYQKYLYAPIALFAVPKAENSNRSLQAVAIQCGQNPGAHPIITPKSNKYAWLFARTIVTIADTNYHEAVSHLGRTHLFVGAFVLATRRQLPDNHPLSILLRPHFEGTLAINDAAQRLLIAPGGAVDQLLGSTIDNSRVLVALGLRSYGFNGAMLPKQLKQRGVDDPNLLPVYPYRDDALLIWNAIHQWVSDYLSVYYSTNQDVQNDTALQAWAAEVQALDGGRVPDFGENGSIQTLNYLIDAATLIIFTATAQHGAVNYPQKDLMSYAAAAPLAGYMPASTLKGEVTEQDYLNLLPPLEQAQRQLNVLTLLGSIYYKNLGNYSPGHFPAQVKPLLDKFQKNLIQIEEIINDRNLHRPTYEYLLPSRIPQSINI
;
A
#
# COMPACT_ATOMS: atom_id res chain seq x y z
N MET A 1 30.62 24.46 31.91
CA MET A 1 30.69 24.43 30.45
C MET A 1 31.35 23.10 30.11
N ALA A 2 30.54 22.10 29.77
CA ALA A 2 31.04 20.81 29.31
C ALA A 2 31.16 20.92 27.79
N THR A 3 32.36 20.81 27.26
CA THR A 3 32.66 20.78 25.85
C THR A 3 32.02 19.53 25.26
N SER A 4 31.08 19.71 24.29
CA SER A 4 30.53 18.63 23.45
C SER A 4 31.68 17.84 22.82
N PRO A 5 31.64 16.51 22.79
CA PRO A 5 32.60 15.73 22.07
C PRO A 5 32.49 16.05 20.57
N GLN A 6 33.46 16.78 20.02
CA GLN A 6 33.63 16.93 18.58
C GLN A 6 33.88 15.54 17.99
N PHE A 7 32.90 15.01 17.30
CA PHE A 7 33.10 13.84 16.45
C PHE A 7 34.03 14.25 15.31
N ASN A 8 35.24 13.73 15.31
CA ASN A 8 36.24 14.03 14.29
C ASN A 8 35.98 13.10 13.08
N PHE A 9 35.23 13.57 12.10
CA PHE A 9 34.83 12.83 10.88
C PHE A 9 36.04 12.46 9.98
N ASN A 10 37.26 12.97 10.29
CA ASN A 10 38.44 12.87 9.41
C ASN A 10 39.39 11.69 9.73
N ASN A 11 39.12 10.83 10.71
CA ASN A 11 39.98 9.70 11.04
C ASN A 11 39.17 8.37 10.97
N SER A 12 39.08 7.80 9.78
CA SER A 12 38.63 6.40 9.66
C SER A 12 39.24 5.70 8.42
N PRO A 13 39.51 4.40 8.53
CA PRO A 13 39.84 3.55 7.37
C PRO A 13 38.60 3.32 6.47
N ALA A 14 37.78 4.34 6.25
CA ALA A 14 36.44 4.27 5.68
C ALA A 14 36.42 4.14 4.16
N THR A 15 37.47 4.53 3.45
CA THR A 15 37.48 4.54 1.98
C THR A 15 37.39 3.13 1.37
N ASN A 16 38.09 2.15 1.94
CA ASN A 16 38.05 0.76 1.45
C ASN A 16 36.70 0.06 1.70
N ASN A 17 35.95 0.47 2.74
CA ASN A 17 34.66 -0.13 3.07
C ASN A 17 33.52 0.42 2.19
N VAL A 18 33.59 1.71 1.84
CA VAL A 18 32.60 2.37 0.94
C VAL A 18 32.67 1.82 -0.47
N ASP A 19 33.87 1.56 -1.02
CA ASP A 19 33.99 0.97 -2.34
C ASP A 19 33.47 -0.47 -2.41
N HIS A 20 33.68 -1.27 -1.38
CA HIS A 20 33.13 -2.63 -1.30
C HIS A 20 31.62 -2.60 -1.22
N THR A 21 31.01 -1.70 -0.44
CA THR A 21 29.54 -1.57 -0.33
C THR A 21 28.90 -1.07 -1.64
N LYS A 22 29.55 -0.20 -2.42
CA LYS A 22 29.10 0.21 -3.75
C LYS A 22 28.99 -0.97 -4.71
N HIS A 23 29.90 -1.94 -4.65
CA HIS A 23 29.83 -3.14 -5.47
C HIS A 23 28.71 -4.10 -5.02
N GLU A 24 28.39 -4.14 -3.73
CA GLU A 24 27.35 -4.99 -3.17
C GLU A 24 25.94 -4.42 -3.46
N TYR A 25 25.77 -3.09 -3.48
CA TYR A 25 24.49 -2.41 -3.67
C TYR A 25 24.45 -1.68 -5.03
N GLN A 26 24.39 -2.43 -6.12
CA GLN A 26 24.31 -1.85 -7.45
C GLN A 26 22.89 -1.46 -7.83
N TYR A 27 22.75 -0.36 -8.57
CA TYR A 27 21.47 0.07 -9.12
C TYR A 27 21.12 -0.70 -10.40
N ASN A 28 19.83 -1.01 -10.56
CA ASN A 28 19.23 -1.51 -11.79
C ASN A 28 18.05 -0.62 -12.19
N TYR A 29 18.08 -0.09 -13.41
CA TYR A 29 17.06 0.82 -13.95
C TYR A 29 16.18 0.17 -15.02
N THR A 30 16.32 -1.14 -15.24
CA THR A 30 15.63 -1.86 -16.32
C THR A 30 14.41 -2.65 -15.84
N ARG A 31 14.27 -2.84 -14.53
CA ARG A 31 13.18 -3.63 -13.95
C ARG A 31 11.83 -2.92 -14.01
N ILE A 32 11.81 -1.65 -13.63
CA ILE A 32 10.68 -0.71 -13.80
C ILE A 32 11.27 0.60 -14.32
N PRO A 33 11.56 0.72 -15.63
CA PRO A 33 12.26 1.88 -16.17
C PRO A 33 11.46 3.18 -15.95
N PRO A 34 12.11 4.28 -15.57
CA PRO A 34 13.53 4.46 -15.30
C PRO A 34 13.90 4.42 -13.80
N LEU A 35 13.11 3.78 -12.96
CA LEU A 35 13.24 3.84 -11.49
C LEU A 35 14.47 3.07 -11.00
N ALA A 36 15.07 3.58 -9.92
CA ALA A 36 16.22 2.95 -9.27
C ALA A 36 15.76 1.77 -8.39
N MET A 37 16.23 0.58 -8.68
CA MET A 37 16.05 -0.62 -7.87
C MET A 37 17.41 -1.26 -7.59
N VAL A 38 17.48 -2.15 -6.59
CA VAL A 38 18.69 -2.95 -6.38
C VAL A 38 18.84 -3.98 -7.50
N ASP A 39 20.04 -4.19 -7.99
CA ASP A 39 20.29 -5.22 -9.03
C ASP A 39 20.17 -6.62 -8.42
N THR A 40 20.89 -6.88 -7.34
CA THR A 40 20.82 -8.12 -6.58
C THR A 40 20.71 -7.79 -5.10
N VAL A 41 19.76 -8.39 -4.40
CA VAL A 41 19.59 -8.17 -2.95
C VAL A 41 20.72 -8.83 -2.19
N PRO A 42 21.54 -8.10 -1.41
CA PRO A 42 22.56 -8.68 -0.57
C PRO A 42 21.96 -9.58 0.51
N ALA A 43 22.62 -10.69 0.85
CA ALA A 43 22.12 -11.68 1.81
C ALA A 43 21.77 -11.09 3.19
N LYS A 44 22.46 -10.03 3.61
CA LYS A 44 22.18 -9.32 4.88
C LYS A 44 20.88 -8.48 4.87
N GLU A 45 20.31 -8.23 3.70
CA GLU A 45 19.03 -7.53 3.52
C GLU A 45 17.85 -8.51 3.40
N ASP A 46 18.09 -9.82 3.46
CA ASP A 46 17.04 -10.83 3.42
C ASP A 46 16.18 -10.79 4.70
N PHE A 47 15.00 -11.40 4.61
CA PHE A 47 14.05 -11.43 5.72
C PHE A 47 14.57 -12.27 6.89
N SER A 48 14.18 -11.87 8.10
CA SER A 48 14.46 -12.64 9.32
C SER A 48 13.60 -13.92 9.39
N ILE A 49 14.07 -14.91 10.16
CA ILE A 49 13.28 -16.12 10.46
C ILE A 49 11.92 -15.77 11.09
N ALA A 50 11.87 -14.73 11.93
CA ALA A 50 10.62 -14.28 12.54
C ALA A 50 9.62 -13.78 11.51
N TRP A 51 10.08 -13.04 10.50
CA TRP A 51 9.24 -12.60 9.38
C TRP A 51 8.72 -13.79 8.56
N TYR A 52 9.58 -14.75 8.21
CA TYR A 52 9.14 -15.96 7.49
C TYR A 52 8.08 -16.76 8.26
N ARG A 53 8.14 -16.78 9.60
CA ARG A 53 7.09 -17.41 10.43
C ARG A 53 5.73 -16.73 10.29
N LEU A 54 5.71 -15.39 10.22
CA LEU A 54 4.47 -14.64 9.98
C LEU A 54 3.89 -14.95 8.59
N LEU A 55 4.75 -14.96 7.56
CA LEU A 55 4.37 -15.32 6.20
C LEU A 55 3.71 -16.71 6.14
N VAL A 56 4.36 -17.73 6.69
CA VAL A 56 3.86 -19.11 6.71
C VAL A 56 2.51 -19.21 7.40
N LYS A 57 2.34 -18.51 8.52
CA LYS A 57 1.07 -18.46 9.24
C LYS A 57 -0.07 -17.95 8.36
N GLN A 58 0.15 -16.88 7.60
CA GLN A 58 -0.87 -16.31 6.72
C GLN A 58 -1.15 -17.21 5.51
N LEU A 59 -0.12 -17.72 4.86
CA LEU A 59 -0.27 -18.64 3.74
C LEU A 59 -1.09 -19.88 4.12
N LYS A 60 -0.91 -20.43 5.31
CA LYS A 60 -1.68 -21.56 5.81
C LYS A 60 -3.19 -21.24 5.90
N ILE A 61 -3.54 -20.08 6.44
CA ILE A 61 -4.95 -19.66 6.58
C ILE A 61 -5.60 -19.51 5.19
N ILE A 62 -4.91 -18.81 4.28
CA ILE A 62 -5.36 -18.59 2.90
C ILE A 62 -5.52 -19.93 2.17
N PHE A 63 -4.57 -20.84 2.34
CA PHE A 63 -4.62 -22.18 1.74
C PHE A 63 -5.84 -22.98 2.23
N VAL A 64 -6.09 -23.00 3.54
CA VAL A 64 -7.26 -23.71 4.12
C VAL A 64 -8.56 -23.08 3.64
N ASN A 65 -8.66 -21.74 3.60
CA ASN A 65 -9.82 -21.03 3.06
C ASN A 65 -10.10 -21.45 1.62
N THR A 66 -9.07 -21.44 0.76
CA THR A 66 -9.19 -21.80 -0.66
C THR A 66 -9.59 -23.26 -0.85
N LEU A 67 -9.02 -24.20 -0.07
CA LEU A 67 -9.41 -25.60 -0.13
C LEU A 67 -10.88 -25.83 0.23
N ILE A 68 -11.40 -25.14 1.24
CA ILE A 68 -12.79 -25.31 1.67
C ILE A 68 -13.73 -24.68 0.64
N THR A 69 -13.41 -23.52 0.12
CA THR A 69 -14.16 -22.88 -0.99
C THR A 69 -14.33 -23.84 -2.17
N ASN A 70 -13.25 -24.55 -2.54
CA ASN A 70 -13.27 -25.51 -3.65
C ASN A 70 -14.08 -26.77 -3.38
N ARG A 71 -14.23 -27.17 -2.12
CA ARG A 71 -14.99 -28.37 -1.74
C ARG A 71 -16.49 -28.22 -1.87
N GLY A 72 -17.02 -27.01 -1.67
CA GLY A 72 -18.46 -26.77 -1.81
C GLY A 72 -19.02 -27.18 -3.18
N ASN A 73 -18.15 -27.35 -4.20
CA ASN A 73 -18.52 -27.69 -5.56
C ASN A 73 -18.10 -29.08 -6.03
N ARG A 74 -17.42 -29.90 -5.19
CA ARG A 74 -16.99 -31.27 -5.55
C ARG A 74 -17.54 -32.29 -4.56
N GLY A 75 -18.25 -33.30 -5.08
CA GLY A 75 -18.62 -34.49 -4.30
C GLY A 75 -17.39 -35.21 -3.74
N SER A 76 -17.45 -35.56 -2.48
CA SER A 76 -16.67 -36.47 -1.63
C SER A 76 -15.28 -37.00 -2.08
N LYS A 77 -14.30 -36.16 -2.39
CA LYS A 77 -12.89 -36.55 -2.25
C LYS A 77 -12.38 -36.12 -0.87
N SER A 78 -11.52 -36.95 -0.24
CA SER A 78 -11.06 -36.66 1.11
C SER A 78 -10.12 -35.44 1.14
N LEU A 79 -10.16 -34.61 2.19
CA LEU A 79 -9.21 -33.49 2.40
C LEU A 79 -7.76 -33.94 2.31
N ARG A 80 -7.49 -35.19 2.73
CA ARG A 80 -6.20 -35.85 2.65
C ARG A 80 -5.72 -36.01 1.21
N ASP A 81 -6.63 -36.37 0.28
CA ASP A 81 -6.28 -36.55 -1.13
C ASP A 81 -6.03 -35.21 -1.82
N ASP A 82 -6.78 -34.17 -1.47
CA ASP A 82 -6.57 -32.82 -2.01
C ASP A 82 -5.24 -32.22 -1.53
N ILE A 83 -4.91 -32.35 -0.24
CA ILE A 83 -3.62 -31.95 0.31
C ILE A 83 -2.48 -32.76 -0.32
N ARG A 84 -2.62 -34.11 -0.38
CA ARG A 84 -1.63 -35.00 -0.98
C ARG A 84 -1.36 -34.65 -2.45
N ASN A 85 -2.40 -34.41 -3.24
CA ASN A 85 -2.26 -34.05 -4.65
C ASN A 85 -1.61 -32.67 -4.83
N PHE A 86 -1.99 -31.68 -4.02
CA PHE A 86 -1.38 -30.35 -4.03
C PHE A 86 0.13 -30.43 -3.77
N ILE A 87 0.52 -31.20 -2.77
CA ILE A 87 1.90 -31.38 -2.38
C ILE A 87 2.67 -32.18 -3.44
N PHE A 88 2.11 -33.27 -3.95
CA PHE A 88 2.73 -34.11 -4.98
C PHE A 88 3.01 -33.30 -6.26
N GLU A 89 2.05 -32.53 -6.76
CA GLU A 89 2.25 -31.67 -7.93
C GLU A 89 3.24 -30.51 -7.66
N SER A 90 3.38 -30.08 -6.40
CA SER A 90 4.38 -29.07 -6.01
C SER A 90 5.80 -29.61 -6.07
N VAL A 91 5.98 -30.87 -5.74
CA VAL A 91 7.29 -31.55 -5.71
C VAL A 91 7.75 -31.99 -7.09
N CYS A 92 6.82 -32.38 -7.98
CA CYS A 92 7.17 -32.96 -9.30
C CYS A 92 7.88 -32.02 -10.30
N LYS A 93 8.00 -30.73 -9.99
CA LYS A 93 8.69 -29.75 -10.84
C LYS A 93 10.12 -29.43 -10.42
N GLU A 94 10.55 -29.91 -9.25
CA GLU A 94 11.90 -29.66 -8.72
C GLU A 94 12.91 -30.73 -9.15
N ALA A 95 14.20 -30.43 -9.03
CA ALA A 95 15.28 -31.43 -9.30
C ALA A 95 15.18 -32.61 -8.35
N LEU A 96 15.51 -33.81 -8.82
CA LEU A 96 15.26 -35.08 -8.14
C LEU A 96 15.72 -35.17 -6.66
N PRO A 97 16.90 -34.65 -6.26
CA PRO A 97 17.32 -34.65 -4.86
C PRO A 97 16.47 -33.76 -3.96
N THR A 98 16.06 -32.59 -4.49
CA THR A 98 15.17 -31.62 -3.80
C THR A 98 13.76 -32.19 -3.68
N GLN A 99 13.27 -32.87 -4.74
CA GLN A 99 11.97 -33.54 -4.75
C GLN A 99 11.88 -34.62 -3.65
N LEU A 100 12.89 -35.47 -3.49
CA LEU A 100 12.90 -36.54 -2.48
C LEU A 100 12.94 -35.99 -1.05
N ASN A 101 13.69 -34.89 -0.83
CA ASN A 101 13.78 -34.26 0.48
C ASN A 101 12.45 -33.59 0.85
N ILE A 102 11.86 -32.84 -0.09
CA ILE A 102 10.55 -32.20 0.08
C ILE A 102 9.46 -33.27 0.25
N LEU A 103 9.46 -34.33 -0.56
CA LEU A 103 8.49 -35.43 -0.46
C LEU A 103 8.55 -36.15 0.88
N GLY A 104 9.76 -36.42 1.40
CA GLY A 104 9.95 -37.02 2.72
C GLY A 104 9.38 -36.21 3.85
N ARG A 105 9.65 -34.89 3.84
CA ARG A 105 9.14 -33.94 4.85
C ARG A 105 7.62 -33.75 4.76
N VAL A 106 7.09 -33.74 3.56
CA VAL A 106 5.66 -33.58 3.27
C VAL A 106 4.85 -34.83 3.67
N LEU A 107 5.38 -36.02 3.47
CA LEU A 107 4.73 -37.24 3.96
C LEU A 107 4.64 -37.28 5.50
N GLN A 108 5.54 -36.56 6.20
CA GLN A 108 5.48 -36.36 7.64
C GLN A 108 4.41 -35.35 8.05
N ILE A 109 4.12 -34.33 7.19
CA ILE A 109 3.12 -33.28 7.47
C ILE A 109 1.67 -33.78 7.33
N ALA A 110 1.39 -34.64 6.37
CA ALA A 110 0.02 -35.02 6.04
C ALA A 110 -0.77 -35.63 7.23
N PRO A 111 -0.18 -36.51 8.08
CA PRO A 111 -0.81 -36.98 9.30
C PRO A 111 -0.96 -35.88 10.37
N GLN A 112 0.04 -34.99 10.48
CA GLN A 112 0.08 -33.93 11.48
C GLN A 112 -0.92 -32.81 11.18
N LEU A 113 -1.17 -32.48 9.91
CA LEU A 113 -2.26 -31.59 9.50
C LEU A 113 -3.65 -32.13 9.87
N LEU A 114 -3.81 -33.46 9.83
CA LEU A 114 -5.06 -34.11 10.23
C LEU A 114 -5.24 -34.07 11.76
N LEU A 115 -4.18 -34.33 12.51
CA LEU A 115 -4.15 -34.24 13.98
C LEU A 115 -4.28 -32.81 14.47
N ALA A 116 -3.60 -31.86 13.82
CA ALA A 116 -3.68 -30.43 14.13
C ALA A 116 -5.08 -29.84 13.95
N ARG A 117 -5.86 -30.36 13.00
CA ARG A 117 -7.29 -30.00 12.86
C ARG A 117 -8.13 -30.49 14.05
N MET A 118 -7.78 -31.60 14.66
CA MET A 118 -8.47 -32.14 15.83
C MET A 118 -8.04 -31.45 17.12
N SER A 119 -6.77 -31.09 17.25
CA SER A 119 -6.16 -30.49 18.46
C SER A 119 -6.03 -28.97 18.43
N LYS A 120 -6.20 -28.31 17.24
CA LYS A 120 -5.89 -26.90 16.98
C LYS A 120 -4.41 -26.51 17.24
N ASP A 121 -3.51 -27.49 17.36
CA ASP A 121 -2.06 -27.26 17.50
C ASP A 121 -1.35 -27.48 16.16
N TYR A 122 -0.79 -26.42 15.60
CA TYR A 122 -0.16 -26.41 14.27
C TYR A 122 1.36 -26.17 14.32
N ARG A 123 2.00 -26.21 15.50
CA ARG A 123 3.42 -25.84 15.69
C ARG A 123 4.39 -26.67 14.84
N GLU A 124 4.23 -27.99 14.80
CA GLU A 124 5.10 -28.87 14.00
C GLU A 124 4.95 -28.65 12.48
N VAL A 125 3.73 -28.29 12.03
CA VAL A 125 3.46 -27.93 10.64
C VAL A 125 4.15 -26.62 10.28
N ASP A 126 4.12 -25.65 11.19
CA ASP A 126 4.76 -24.33 10.99
C ASP A 126 6.29 -24.47 10.89
N GLU A 127 6.93 -25.31 11.72
CA GLU A 127 8.38 -25.53 11.67
C GLU A 127 8.83 -26.25 10.39
N LEU A 128 8.03 -27.19 9.91
CA LEU A 128 8.34 -27.94 8.72
C LEU A 128 8.15 -27.10 7.44
N LEU A 129 7.08 -26.30 7.34
CA LEU A 129 6.90 -25.33 6.26
C LEU A 129 8.02 -24.28 6.26
N LEU A 130 8.46 -23.86 7.45
CA LEU A 130 9.60 -22.96 7.62
C LEU A 130 10.90 -23.58 7.09
N SER A 131 11.14 -24.85 7.35
CA SER A 131 12.33 -25.53 6.85
C SER A 131 12.31 -25.64 5.32
N VAL A 132 11.14 -25.92 4.72
CA VAL A 132 10.96 -26.00 3.26
C VAL A 132 11.18 -24.63 2.61
N ILE A 133 10.62 -23.56 3.18
CA ILE A 133 10.80 -22.18 2.66
C ILE A 133 12.26 -21.75 2.80
N LYS A 134 12.93 -22.11 3.88
CA LYS A 134 14.34 -21.78 4.13
C LYS A 134 15.28 -22.48 3.14
N ASP A 135 14.97 -23.71 2.76
CA ASP A 135 15.79 -24.51 1.83
C ASP A 135 15.51 -24.15 0.35
N CYS A 136 14.31 -23.67 0.02
CA CYS A 136 13.87 -23.43 -1.35
C CYS A 136 13.71 -21.93 -1.69
N GLY A 137 13.85 -21.05 -0.70
CA GLY A 137 13.77 -19.60 -0.88
C GLY A 137 12.39 -19.07 -1.34
N LEU A 138 12.35 -17.83 -1.77
CA LEU A 138 11.13 -17.15 -2.25
C LEU A 138 10.52 -17.78 -3.52
N SER A 139 11.26 -18.65 -4.24
CA SER A 139 10.73 -19.36 -5.41
C SER A 139 9.54 -20.26 -5.07
N ILE A 140 9.55 -20.89 -3.90
CA ILE A 140 8.38 -21.67 -3.40
C ILE A 140 7.18 -20.77 -3.14
N PHE A 141 7.40 -19.54 -2.70
CA PHE A 141 6.32 -18.58 -2.47
C PHE A 141 5.58 -18.26 -3.78
N ARG A 142 6.32 -17.99 -4.85
CA ARG A 142 5.76 -17.80 -6.20
C ARG A 142 4.97 -19.02 -6.62
N ASP A 143 5.57 -20.19 -6.48
CA ASP A 143 4.96 -21.45 -6.95
C ASP A 143 3.76 -21.82 -6.07
N LEU A 144 3.78 -21.55 -4.77
CA LEU A 144 2.65 -21.77 -3.88
C LEU A 144 1.48 -20.82 -4.18
N LEU A 145 1.72 -19.52 -4.31
CA LEU A 145 0.70 -18.55 -4.72
C LEU A 145 0.21 -18.81 -6.15
N GLY A 146 1.12 -19.10 -7.09
CA GLY A 146 0.79 -19.45 -8.46
C GLY A 146 -0.09 -20.70 -8.53
N ARG A 147 0.16 -21.71 -7.70
CA ARG A 147 -0.60 -22.97 -7.66
C ARG A 147 -1.88 -22.88 -6.84
N ILE A 148 -1.90 -22.10 -5.77
CA ILE A 148 -3.16 -21.71 -5.12
C ILE A 148 -4.05 -21.10 -6.19
N ASN A 149 -3.52 -20.23 -7.03
CA ASN A 149 -4.24 -19.55 -8.09
C ASN A 149 -4.55 -20.44 -9.33
N THR A 150 -3.68 -21.34 -9.78
CA THR A 150 -3.93 -22.21 -10.96
C THR A 150 -4.86 -23.39 -10.68
N ARG A 151 -4.93 -23.92 -9.47
CA ARG A 151 -5.94 -24.91 -9.09
C ARG A 151 -7.35 -24.33 -8.99
N LEU A 152 -7.46 -23.02 -8.93
CA LEU A 152 -8.72 -22.31 -9.04
C LEU A 152 -9.42 -22.60 -10.39
N GLU A 153 -8.69 -23.00 -11.44
CA GLU A 153 -9.25 -23.23 -12.77
C GLU A 153 -10.00 -24.57 -12.94
N SER A 154 -9.81 -25.54 -12.07
CA SER A 154 -10.32 -26.91 -12.27
C SER A 154 -11.44 -27.36 -11.31
N GLY A 155 -12.25 -26.46 -10.74
CA GLY A 155 -13.37 -26.82 -9.84
C GLY A 155 -13.92 -25.72 -8.96
N HIS A 156 -13.56 -24.49 -9.24
CA HIS A 156 -14.11 -23.30 -8.58
C HIS A 156 -15.45 -22.85 -9.13
N PRO A 157 -16.21 -22.07 -8.35
CA PRO A 157 -17.21 -21.19 -8.94
C PRO A 157 -16.49 -20.29 -9.95
N THR A 158 -16.88 -20.34 -11.20
CA THR A 158 -16.31 -19.56 -12.29
C THR A 158 -17.38 -18.69 -12.91
N GLY A 159 -16.97 -17.56 -13.46
CA GLY A 159 -17.86 -16.68 -14.18
C GLY A 159 -18.41 -15.54 -13.32
N HIS A 160 -19.25 -14.71 -13.95
CA HIS A 160 -19.91 -13.61 -13.26
C HIS A 160 -20.89 -14.11 -12.21
N VAL A 161 -21.03 -13.33 -11.15
CA VAL A 161 -21.94 -13.65 -10.03
C VAL A 161 -23.40 -13.46 -10.42
N SER A 162 -24.28 -14.21 -9.78
CA SER A 162 -25.72 -14.01 -9.87
C SER A 162 -26.26 -13.10 -8.77
N SER A 163 -25.48 -12.93 -7.70
CA SER A 163 -25.77 -12.01 -6.59
C SER A 163 -24.50 -11.61 -5.85
N LEU A 164 -24.53 -10.49 -5.14
CA LEU A 164 -23.43 -10.04 -4.30
C LEU A 164 -23.06 -11.04 -3.19
N ASN A 165 -24.03 -11.84 -2.73
CA ASN A 165 -23.81 -12.87 -1.71
C ASN A 165 -22.86 -13.99 -2.18
N ASP A 166 -22.65 -14.14 -3.48
CA ASP A 166 -21.73 -15.16 -4.01
C ASP A 166 -20.29 -14.88 -3.59
N TYR A 167 -19.90 -13.62 -3.41
CA TYR A 167 -18.57 -13.24 -2.91
C TYR A 167 -18.33 -13.66 -1.46
N SER A 168 -19.37 -13.61 -0.60
CA SER A 168 -19.24 -14.05 0.80
C SER A 168 -18.94 -15.55 0.93
N LYS A 169 -19.35 -16.35 -0.05
CA LYS A 169 -19.05 -17.80 -0.11
C LYS A 169 -17.57 -18.11 -0.34
N LEU A 170 -16.77 -17.11 -0.77
CA LEU A 170 -15.32 -17.23 -0.95
C LEU A 170 -14.55 -17.19 0.38
N LEU A 171 -15.19 -16.82 1.50
CA LEU A 171 -14.58 -16.62 2.81
C LEU A 171 -15.08 -17.64 3.88
N PRO A 172 -14.99 -18.96 3.64
CA PRO A 172 -15.49 -19.94 4.62
C PRO A 172 -14.66 -20.03 5.91
N VAL A 173 -13.45 -19.46 5.95
CA VAL A 173 -12.51 -19.45 7.08
C VAL A 173 -12.04 -18.04 7.41
N LEU A 174 -11.90 -17.20 6.40
CA LEU A 174 -11.54 -15.80 6.58
C LEU A 174 -12.76 -15.00 7.05
N ASP A 175 -12.52 -14.02 7.90
CA ASP A 175 -13.57 -13.09 8.33
C ASP A 175 -14.03 -12.23 7.14
N ILE A 176 -15.33 -12.01 7.04
CA ILE A 176 -15.88 -11.05 6.08
C ILE A 176 -15.55 -9.65 6.59
N PRO A 177 -14.86 -8.81 5.78
CA PRO A 177 -14.54 -7.45 6.20
C PRO A 177 -15.80 -6.66 6.54
N GLN A 178 -15.74 -5.84 7.60
CA GLN A 178 -16.89 -5.01 8.01
C GLN A 178 -17.39 -4.11 6.88
N PHE A 179 -16.48 -3.60 6.06
CA PHE A 179 -16.80 -2.78 4.90
C PHE A 179 -17.71 -3.50 3.87
N ALA A 180 -17.69 -4.83 3.83
CA ALA A 180 -18.60 -5.62 2.99
C ALA A 180 -20.09 -5.40 3.32
N ASN A 181 -20.41 -4.90 4.52
CA ASN A 181 -21.79 -4.65 4.95
C ASN A 181 -22.28 -3.24 4.54
N THR A 182 -21.39 -2.29 4.28
CA THR A 182 -21.73 -0.88 4.10
C THR A 182 -21.26 -0.29 2.76
N PHE A 183 -20.50 -1.02 1.95
CA PHE A 183 -19.90 -0.49 0.70
C PHE A 183 -20.94 0.01 -0.34
N LEU A 184 -22.20 -0.43 -0.23
CA LEU A 184 -23.30 0.06 -1.07
C LEU A 184 -23.88 1.41 -0.61
N GLU A 185 -23.50 1.90 0.57
CA GLU A 185 -23.97 3.18 1.12
C GLU A 185 -23.14 4.34 0.54
N ASP A 186 -23.80 5.49 0.28
CA ASP A 186 -23.14 6.68 -0.26
C ASP A 186 -22.17 7.31 0.75
N GLU A 187 -22.54 7.27 2.04
CA GLU A 187 -21.68 7.71 3.14
C GLU A 187 -20.38 6.92 3.21
N SER A 188 -20.46 5.60 3.06
CA SER A 188 -19.27 4.73 3.05
C SER A 188 -18.38 5.03 1.85
N PHE A 189 -18.95 5.25 0.66
CA PHE A 189 -18.18 5.61 -0.54
C PHE A 189 -17.45 6.96 -0.36
N ALA A 190 -18.13 7.97 0.19
CA ALA A 190 -17.51 9.27 0.45
C ALA A 190 -16.47 9.20 1.58
N TYR A 191 -16.73 8.42 2.65
CA TYR A 191 -15.81 8.21 3.76
C TYR A 191 -14.50 7.54 3.32
N MET A 192 -14.55 6.64 2.32
CA MET A 192 -13.36 6.00 1.75
C MET A 192 -12.36 7.00 1.18
N GLN A 193 -12.79 8.19 0.74
CA GLN A 193 -11.89 9.22 0.22
C GLN A 193 -11.02 9.87 1.31
N VAL A 194 -11.41 9.75 2.57
CA VAL A 194 -10.76 10.41 3.72
C VAL A 194 -10.23 9.41 4.77
N ALA A 195 -10.64 8.15 4.71
CA ALA A 195 -10.26 7.11 5.67
C ALA A 195 -10.17 5.70 5.04
N GLY A 196 -10.15 5.60 3.71
CA GLY A 196 -10.05 4.35 2.98
C GLY A 196 -8.62 3.87 2.76
N PHE A 197 -8.46 3.00 1.78
CA PHE A 197 -7.16 2.45 1.38
C PHE A 197 -6.28 3.48 0.65
N ASN A 198 -6.85 4.53 0.05
CA ASN A 198 -6.12 5.59 -0.63
C ASN A 198 -6.63 7.01 -0.26
N PRO A 199 -6.45 7.47 0.96
CA PRO A 199 -6.95 8.79 1.41
C PRO A 199 -6.11 9.95 0.88
N LEU A 200 -5.39 9.78 -0.22
CA LEU A 200 -4.41 10.72 -0.76
C LEU A 200 -4.88 11.44 -2.02
N MET A 201 -6.03 11.02 -2.59
CA MET A 201 -6.50 11.52 -3.87
C MET A 201 -7.31 12.80 -3.78
N ILE A 202 -8.07 12.96 -2.70
CA ILE A 202 -9.00 14.07 -2.57
C ILE A 202 -8.28 15.41 -2.48
N GLU A 203 -8.72 16.39 -3.28
CA GLU A 203 -8.21 17.75 -3.27
C GLU A 203 -9.33 18.78 -3.43
N ARG A 204 -9.16 19.96 -2.83
CA ARG A 204 -10.15 21.04 -2.86
C ARG A 204 -10.23 21.68 -4.23
N VAL A 205 -11.44 21.87 -4.71
CA VAL A 205 -11.72 22.56 -5.97
C VAL A 205 -11.55 24.07 -5.80
N SER A 206 -10.71 24.68 -6.64
CA SER A 206 -10.51 26.13 -6.67
C SER A 206 -11.22 26.81 -7.86
N ARG A 207 -11.61 26.04 -8.88
CA ARG A 207 -12.27 26.53 -10.10
C ARG A 207 -13.03 25.40 -10.80
N LYS A 208 -14.08 25.75 -11.53
CA LYS A 208 -14.78 24.80 -12.42
C LYS A 208 -13.84 24.35 -13.54
N SER A 209 -13.97 23.08 -13.94
CA SER A 209 -13.19 22.49 -15.04
C SER A 209 -14.06 22.27 -16.27
N ALA A 210 -13.53 22.62 -17.46
CA ALA A 210 -14.24 22.40 -18.72
C ALA A 210 -14.44 20.91 -19.05
N ASN A 211 -13.55 20.03 -18.59
CA ASN A 211 -13.69 18.58 -18.79
C ASN A 211 -14.60 17.90 -17.76
N PHE A 212 -15.17 18.65 -16.84
CA PHE A 212 -16.17 18.17 -15.89
C PHE A 212 -17.28 19.21 -15.79
N PRO A 213 -18.24 19.25 -16.74
CA PRO A 213 -19.25 20.29 -16.87
C PRO A 213 -20.42 20.08 -15.89
N ILE A 214 -20.11 20.16 -14.59
CA ILE A 214 -21.09 20.09 -13.52
C ILE A 214 -21.94 21.36 -13.48
N GLU A 215 -23.26 21.20 -13.29
CA GLU A 215 -24.26 22.26 -13.20
C GLU A 215 -24.88 22.31 -11.81
N ASP A 216 -25.53 23.45 -11.45
CA ASP A 216 -26.26 23.61 -10.19
C ASP A 216 -27.34 22.54 -9.99
N SER A 217 -28.01 22.12 -11.07
CA SER A 217 -29.01 21.05 -11.05
C SER A 217 -28.44 19.71 -10.52
N HIS A 218 -27.21 19.36 -10.90
CA HIS A 218 -26.53 18.18 -10.41
C HIS A 218 -26.17 18.32 -8.91
N TYR A 219 -25.70 19.48 -8.50
CA TYR A 219 -25.30 19.77 -7.14
C TYR A 219 -26.51 19.81 -6.19
N GLN A 220 -27.54 20.58 -6.55
CA GLN A 220 -28.75 20.77 -5.73
C GLN A 220 -29.57 19.49 -5.59
N ALA A 221 -29.50 18.57 -6.57
CA ALA A 221 -30.13 17.26 -6.47
C ALA A 221 -29.64 16.45 -5.25
N VAL A 222 -28.44 16.75 -4.72
CA VAL A 222 -27.84 16.08 -3.56
C VAL A 222 -27.82 16.98 -2.35
N MET A 223 -27.39 18.24 -2.51
CA MET A 223 -27.10 19.16 -1.40
C MET A 223 -28.31 20.02 -0.99
N GLY A 224 -29.42 19.99 -1.77
CA GLY A 224 -30.62 20.78 -1.51
C GLY A 224 -30.66 22.11 -2.28
N ASN A 225 -31.88 22.62 -2.49
CA ASN A 225 -32.11 23.85 -3.28
C ASN A 225 -31.72 25.14 -2.56
N ASP A 226 -31.43 25.09 -1.27
CA ASP A 226 -30.97 26.23 -0.44
C ASP A 226 -29.45 26.44 -0.56
N ASP A 227 -28.75 25.58 -1.31
CA ASP A 227 -27.32 25.70 -1.58
C ASP A 227 -27.06 25.79 -3.10
N SER A 228 -25.87 26.24 -3.51
CA SER A 228 -25.46 26.27 -4.90
C SER A 228 -24.01 25.89 -5.09
N LEU A 229 -23.69 25.38 -6.28
CA LEU A 229 -22.34 25.02 -6.68
C LEU A 229 -21.37 26.20 -6.58
N GLU A 230 -21.83 27.40 -6.96
CA GLU A 230 -21.03 28.63 -6.89
C GLU A 230 -20.74 29.03 -5.44
N LEU A 231 -21.74 28.98 -4.55
CA LEU A 231 -21.56 29.26 -3.14
C LEU A 231 -20.60 28.25 -2.49
N ALA A 232 -20.81 26.97 -2.74
CA ALA A 232 -19.94 25.92 -2.22
C ALA A 232 -18.49 26.06 -2.70
N LEU A 233 -18.29 26.46 -3.97
CA LEU A 233 -16.97 26.74 -4.52
C LEU A 233 -16.31 27.91 -3.81
N LYS A 234 -17.04 29.03 -3.64
CA LYS A 234 -16.56 30.23 -2.94
C LYS A 234 -16.19 29.95 -1.49
N GLU A 235 -16.95 29.11 -0.81
CA GLU A 235 -16.73 28.72 0.59
C GLU A 235 -15.68 27.61 0.74
N GLY A 236 -15.13 27.05 -0.35
CA GLY A 236 -14.12 25.99 -0.32
C GLY A 236 -14.64 24.62 0.16
N ARG A 237 -15.94 24.34 -0.04
CA ARG A 237 -16.60 23.11 0.39
C ARG A 237 -16.65 22.01 -0.69
N LEU A 238 -16.06 22.24 -1.87
CA LEU A 238 -16.01 21.28 -2.96
C LEU A 238 -14.66 20.56 -3.02
N TYR A 239 -14.70 19.26 -3.26
CA TYR A 239 -13.53 18.39 -3.36
C TYR A 239 -13.65 17.47 -4.57
N LEU A 240 -12.53 17.16 -5.21
CA LEU A 240 -12.43 16.24 -6.35
C LEU A 240 -11.47 15.09 -6.04
N ALA A 241 -11.82 13.92 -6.56
CA ALA A 241 -10.87 12.86 -6.87
C ALA A 241 -10.80 12.74 -8.40
N ASP A 242 -9.67 13.09 -9.00
CA ASP A 242 -9.44 13.08 -10.46
C ASP A 242 -8.34 12.07 -10.80
N TYR A 243 -8.71 11.00 -11.50
CA TYR A 243 -7.82 9.92 -11.89
C TYR A 243 -7.25 10.11 -13.31
N LYS A 244 -7.01 11.35 -13.71
CA LYS A 244 -6.50 11.71 -15.05
C LYS A 244 -5.26 10.94 -15.48
N ILE A 245 -4.35 10.60 -14.54
CA ILE A 245 -3.14 9.81 -14.85
C ILE A 245 -3.47 8.46 -15.51
N LEU A 246 -4.68 7.93 -15.28
CA LEU A 246 -5.17 6.65 -15.81
C LEU A 246 -5.77 6.76 -17.22
N ASP A 247 -5.94 7.97 -17.78
CA ASP A 247 -6.65 8.20 -19.06
C ASP A 247 -5.99 7.51 -20.26
N ASN A 248 -4.67 7.36 -20.21
CA ASN A 248 -3.90 6.68 -21.25
C ASN A 248 -3.61 5.20 -20.94
N ALA A 249 -4.29 4.64 -19.94
CA ALA A 249 -4.08 3.27 -19.56
C ALA A 249 -4.61 2.30 -20.62
N VAL A 250 -3.80 1.30 -20.98
CA VAL A 250 -4.19 0.24 -21.91
C VAL A 250 -4.86 -0.89 -21.13
N ASN A 251 -6.11 -1.17 -21.45
CA ASN A 251 -6.89 -2.23 -20.84
C ASN A 251 -6.24 -3.61 -21.03
N GLY A 252 -6.15 -4.35 -19.92
CA GLY A 252 -5.59 -5.70 -19.90
C GLY A 252 -6.61 -6.78 -20.22
N THR A 253 -6.12 -7.99 -20.37
CA THR A 253 -6.94 -9.20 -20.47
C THR A 253 -6.41 -10.24 -19.50
N TYR A 254 -7.28 -11.12 -19.01
CA TYR A 254 -6.81 -12.28 -18.26
C TYR A 254 -7.71 -13.49 -18.56
N SER A 255 -7.08 -14.60 -18.99
CA SER A 255 -7.82 -15.76 -19.47
C SER A 255 -8.80 -15.34 -20.58
N ARG A 256 -10.10 -15.57 -20.39
CA ARG A 256 -11.18 -15.20 -21.34
C ARG A 256 -11.78 -13.81 -21.11
N TYR A 257 -11.37 -13.10 -20.07
CA TYR A 257 -12.01 -11.84 -19.68
C TYR A 257 -11.24 -10.64 -20.18
N GLN A 258 -11.98 -9.68 -20.77
CA GLN A 258 -11.51 -8.32 -20.98
C GLN A 258 -11.59 -7.58 -19.64
N LYS A 259 -10.50 -6.98 -19.21
CA LYS A 259 -10.45 -6.10 -18.05
C LYS A 259 -10.51 -4.65 -18.49
N TYR A 260 -11.05 -3.79 -17.66
CA TYR A 260 -11.16 -2.35 -17.90
C TYR A 260 -10.58 -1.57 -16.74
N LEU A 261 -9.79 -0.55 -17.06
CA LEU A 261 -9.36 0.52 -16.18
C LEU A 261 -9.96 1.83 -16.69
N TYR A 262 -10.34 2.71 -15.78
CA TYR A 262 -11.06 3.94 -16.08
C TYR A 262 -10.30 5.14 -15.51
N ALA A 263 -10.58 6.34 -16.06
CA ALA A 263 -10.05 7.60 -15.57
C ALA A 263 -11.19 8.54 -15.13
N PRO A 264 -11.96 8.20 -14.09
CA PRO A 264 -13.11 8.99 -13.68
C PRO A 264 -12.69 10.28 -12.99
N ILE A 265 -13.69 11.21 -12.91
CA ILE A 265 -13.67 12.39 -12.05
C ILE A 265 -14.87 12.28 -11.10
N ALA A 266 -14.63 12.35 -9.79
CA ALA A 266 -15.68 12.29 -8.77
C ALA A 266 -15.68 13.58 -7.94
N LEU A 267 -16.86 14.24 -7.85
CA LEU A 267 -17.07 15.43 -7.06
C LEU A 267 -17.72 15.07 -5.73
N PHE A 268 -17.16 15.65 -4.68
CA PHE A 268 -17.68 15.58 -3.32
C PHE A 268 -17.91 16.98 -2.76
N ALA A 269 -18.82 17.11 -1.79
CA ALA A 269 -19.08 18.35 -1.10
C ALA A 269 -19.21 18.14 0.42
N VAL A 270 -18.81 19.16 1.18
CA VAL A 270 -19.09 19.26 2.61
C VAL A 270 -20.36 20.13 2.76
N PRO A 271 -21.38 19.70 3.52
CA PRO A 271 -22.57 20.51 3.81
C PRO A 271 -22.25 21.85 4.48
N LYS A 272 -23.17 22.80 4.42
CA LYS A 272 -23.06 24.10 5.11
C LYS A 272 -22.78 23.91 6.61
N ALA A 273 -22.14 24.91 7.23
CA ALA A 273 -21.73 24.87 8.64
C ALA A 273 -22.92 24.74 9.62
N GLU A 274 -24.09 25.14 9.22
CA GLU A 274 -25.33 25.05 10.00
C GLU A 274 -25.86 23.61 10.14
N ASN A 275 -25.42 22.71 9.30
CA ASN A 275 -25.80 21.30 9.35
C ASN A 275 -25.01 20.57 10.45
N SER A 276 -25.70 19.74 11.22
CA SER A 276 -25.08 18.92 12.29
C SER A 276 -24.10 17.87 11.73
N ASN A 277 -24.37 17.33 10.54
CA ASN A 277 -23.49 16.40 9.84
C ASN A 277 -22.72 17.13 8.73
N ARG A 278 -21.42 17.29 8.94
CA ARG A 278 -20.50 17.90 7.97
C ARG A 278 -19.55 16.87 7.35
N SER A 279 -19.96 15.62 7.29
CA SER A 279 -19.25 14.57 6.57
C SER A 279 -19.28 14.82 5.06
N LEU A 280 -18.24 14.41 4.36
CA LEU A 280 -18.14 14.47 2.91
C LEU A 280 -19.29 13.70 2.27
N GLN A 281 -19.92 14.27 1.23
CA GLN A 281 -21.00 13.66 0.46
C GLN A 281 -20.59 13.55 -1.02
N ALA A 282 -20.89 12.42 -1.66
CA ALA A 282 -20.67 12.24 -3.08
C ALA A 282 -21.77 12.95 -3.89
N VAL A 283 -21.36 13.83 -4.81
CA VAL A 283 -22.27 14.69 -5.58
C VAL A 283 -22.47 14.17 -6.99
N ALA A 284 -21.38 13.93 -7.72
CA ALA A 284 -21.43 13.58 -9.13
C ALA A 284 -20.18 12.84 -9.59
N ILE A 285 -20.33 11.97 -10.56
CA ILE A 285 -19.26 11.20 -11.18
C ILE A 285 -19.34 11.31 -12.69
N GLN A 286 -18.21 11.52 -13.36
CA GLN A 286 -17.99 11.34 -14.78
C GLN A 286 -16.95 10.21 -14.97
N CYS A 287 -17.31 9.15 -15.68
CA CYS A 287 -16.54 7.90 -15.73
C CYS A 287 -15.36 7.92 -16.73
N GLY A 288 -14.88 9.07 -17.13
CA GLY A 288 -13.71 9.29 -17.98
C GLY A 288 -13.45 10.77 -18.20
N GLN A 289 -12.34 11.12 -18.84
CA GLN A 289 -11.88 12.51 -18.98
C GLN A 289 -12.58 13.32 -20.08
N ASN A 290 -13.30 12.65 -21.00
CA ASN A 290 -14.01 13.32 -22.09
C ASN A 290 -15.51 13.45 -21.78
N PRO A 291 -16.07 14.66 -21.50
CA PRO A 291 -17.47 14.84 -21.17
C PRO A 291 -18.43 14.47 -22.31
N GLY A 292 -18.00 14.59 -23.56
CA GLY A 292 -18.83 14.14 -24.71
C GLY A 292 -18.99 12.62 -24.81
N ALA A 293 -18.09 11.87 -24.19
CA ALA A 293 -18.13 10.42 -24.15
C ALA A 293 -18.76 9.86 -22.86
N HIS A 294 -18.71 10.61 -21.74
CA HIS A 294 -19.10 10.15 -20.42
C HIS A 294 -20.09 11.13 -19.77
N PRO A 295 -21.36 10.74 -19.58
CA PRO A 295 -22.37 11.59 -18.93
C PRO A 295 -22.05 11.79 -17.45
N ILE A 296 -22.57 12.88 -16.88
CA ILE A 296 -22.57 13.12 -15.41
C ILE A 296 -23.63 12.19 -14.78
N ILE A 297 -23.19 11.40 -13.82
CA ILE A 297 -24.03 10.47 -13.05
C ILE A 297 -24.10 11.00 -11.61
N THR A 298 -25.29 11.04 -11.02
CA THR A 298 -25.54 11.52 -9.65
C THR A 298 -26.28 10.47 -8.82
N PRO A 299 -26.37 10.62 -7.50
CA PRO A 299 -27.21 9.74 -6.65
C PRO A 299 -28.69 9.70 -7.04
N LYS A 300 -29.18 10.70 -7.81
CA LYS A 300 -30.55 10.74 -8.33
C LYS A 300 -30.73 10.06 -9.68
N SER A 301 -29.66 9.59 -10.29
CA SER A 301 -29.71 8.75 -11.48
C SER A 301 -30.33 7.37 -11.18
N ASN A 302 -30.49 6.52 -12.18
CA ASN A 302 -30.87 5.13 -11.94
C ASN A 302 -29.94 4.48 -10.89
N LYS A 303 -30.51 3.71 -9.97
CA LYS A 303 -29.78 3.07 -8.86
C LYS A 303 -28.53 2.31 -9.32
N TYR A 304 -28.68 1.50 -10.36
CA TYR A 304 -27.58 0.67 -10.87
C TYR A 304 -26.58 1.48 -11.68
N ALA A 305 -27.00 2.57 -12.34
CA ALA A 305 -26.08 3.51 -12.98
C ALA A 305 -25.21 4.23 -11.95
N TRP A 306 -25.78 4.63 -10.80
CA TRP A 306 -25.03 5.23 -9.72
C TRP A 306 -24.04 4.24 -9.07
N LEU A 307 -24.49 3.02 -8.76
CA LEU A 307 -23.61 1.96 -8.24
C LEU A 307 -22.48 1.62 -9.23
N PHE A 308 -22.79 1.56 -10.51
CA PHE A 308 -21.82 1.32 -11.59
C PHE A 308 -20.76 2.43 -11.64
N ALA A 309 -21.19 3.70 -11.60
CA ALA A 309 -20.28 4.85 -11.62
C ALA A 309 -19.39 4.90 -10.36
N ARG A 310 -19.93 4.65 -9.17
CA ARG A 310 -19.15 4.57 -7.92
C ARG A 310 -18.12 3.45 -7.99
N THR A 311 -18.50 2.29 -8.49
CA THR A 311 -17.59 1.15 -8.65
C THR A 311 -16.46 1.47 -9.63
N ILE A 312 -16.73 2.21 -10.71
CA ILE A 312 -15.69 2.71 -11.62
C ILE A 312 -14.69 3.61 -10.88
N VAL A 313 -15.15 4.51 -10.01
CA VAL A 313 -14.26 5.34 -9.18
C VAL A 313 -13.43 4.45 -8.25
N THR A 314 -14.04 3.48 -7.61
CA THR A 314 -13.32 2.54 -6.72
C THR A 314 -12.27 1.73 -7.48
N ILE A 315 -12.57 1.25 -8.71
CA ILE A 315 -11.59 0.55 -9.57
C ILE A 315 -10.42 1.46 -9.94
N ALA A 316 -10.68 2.71 -10.28
CA ALA A 316 -9.62 3.67 -10.56
C ALA A 316 -8.76 3.92 -9.31
N ASP A 317 -9.41 4.07 -8.16
CA ASP A 317 -8.74 4.29 -6.87
C ASP A 317 -7.89 3.11 -6.44
N THR A 318 -8.38 1.86 -6.58
CA THR A 318 -7.58 0.66 -6.26
C THR A 318 -6.35 0.52 -7.17
N ASN A 319 -6.47 0.83 -8.47
CA ASN A 319 -5.33 0.78 -9.39
C ASN A 319 -4.32 1.91 -9.14
N TYR A 320 -4.79 3.13 -8.85
CA TYR A 320 -3.92 4.23 -8.43
C TYR A 320 -3.23 3.91 -7.11
N HIS A 321 -3.97 3.35 -6.15
CA HIS A 321 -3.44 2.91 -4.86
C HIS A 321 -2.29 1.92 -5.05
N GLU A 322 -2.52 0.80 -5.73
CA GLU A 322 -1.53 -0.26 -5.90
C GLU A 322 -0.30 0.20 -6.67
N ALA A 323 -0.48 0.92 -7.79
CA ALA A 323 0.62 1.32 -8.64
C ALA A 323 1.35 2.57 -8.12
N VAL A 324 0.63 3.60 -7.69
CA VAL A 324 1.19 4.93 -7.41
C VAL A 324 1.37 5.16 -5.92
N SER A 325 0.29 5.10 -5.12
CA SER A 325 0.34 5.47 -3.70
C SER A 325 1.12 4.46 -2.87
N HIS A 326 0.95 3.15 -3.14
CA HIS A 326 1.59 2.06 -2.42
C HIS A 326 2.96 1.71 -3.04
N LEU A 327 3.01 1.04 -4.20
CA LEU A 327 4.29 0.59 -4.76
C LEU A 327 5.23 1.76 -5.07
N GLY A 328 4.76 2.77 -5.82
CA GLY A 328 5.60 3.88 -6.28
C GLY A 328 6.09 4.77 -5.16
N ARG A 329 5.13 5.37 -4.42
CA ARG A 329 5.41 6.44 -3.45
C ARG A 329 5.75 5.95 -2.04
N THR A 330 5.75 4.63 -1.79
CA THR A 330 6.31 4.06 -0.56
C THR A 330 7.46 3.12 -0.86
N HIS A 331 7.24 1.94 -1.41
CA HIS A 331 8.25 0.91 -1.63
C HIS A 331 9.46 1.38 -2.44
N LEU A 332 9.21 1.87 -3.66
CA LEU A 332 10.28 2.26 -4.58
C LEU A 332 10.90 3.60 -4.19
N PHE A 333 10.10 4.51 -3.64
CA PHE A 333 10.60 5.76 -3.09
C PHE A 333 11.60 5.49 -1.95
N VAL A 334 11.23 4.69 -0.93
CA VAL A 334 12.12 4.35 0.19
C VAL A 334 13.30 3.51 -0.28
N GLY A 335 13.12 2.60 -1.23
CA GLY A 335 14.18 1.78 -1.80
C GLY A 335 15.38 2.57 -2.34
N ALA A 336 15.13 3.74 -2.95
CA ALA A 336 16.20 4.63 -3.42
C ALA A 336 17.06 5.16 -2.24
N PHE A 337 16.43 5.52 -1.11
CA PHE A 337 17.14 5.96 0.09
C PHE A 337 17.89 4.83 0.77
N VAL A 338 17.35 3.61 0.77
CA VAL A 338 18.09 2.44 1.28
C VAL A 338 19.40 2.28 0.53
N LEU A 339 19.36 2.27 -0.81
CA LEU A 339 20.54 2.12 -1.66
C LEU A 339 21.57 3.23 -1.42
N ALA A 340 21.14 4.49 -1.50
CA ALA A 340 22.04 5.62 -1.28
C ALA A 340 22.67 5.59 0.12
N THR A 341 21.89 5.23 1.16
CA THR A 341 22.39 5.14 2.54
C THR A 341 23.45 4.04 2.69
N ARG A 342 23.20 2.86 2.12
CA ARG A 342 24.18 1.75 2.17
C ARG A 342 25.47 2.05 1.40
N ARG A 343 25.38 2.83 0.34
CA ARG A 343 26.50 3.14 -0.56
C ARG A 343 27.38 4.29 -0.08
N GLN A 344 26.79 5.28 0.61
CA GLN A 344 27.50 6.54 0.92
C GLN A 344 27.73 6.75 2.43
N LEU A 345 26.83 6.23 3.29
CA LEU A 345 26.97 6.48 4.72
C LEU A 345 27.63 5.30 5.45
N PRO A 346 28.73 5.52 6.18
CA PRO A 346 29.29 4.51 7.08
C PRO A 346 28.26 4.01 8.10
N ASP A 347 28.42 2.79 8.58
CA ASP A 347 27.51 2.16 9.54
C ASP A 347 27.36 2.93 10.85
N ASN A 348 28.41 3.65 11.27
CA ASN A 348 28.44 4.49 12.47
C ASN A 348 28.04 5.94 12.23
N HIS A 349 27.69 6.31 10.99
CA HIS A 349 27.21 7.66 10.68
C HIS A 349 25.87 7.94 11.36
N PRO A 350 25.64 9.11 12.00
CA PRO A 350 24.39 9.38 12.72
C PRO A 350 23.11 9.15 11.90
N LEU A 351 23.09 9.66 10.68
CA LEU A 351 21.93 9.46 9.78
C LEU A 351 21.75 7.98 9.39
N SER A 352 22.84 7.23 9.19
CA SER A 352 22.78 5.78 8.92
C SER A 352 22.17 5.02 10.10
N ILE A 353 22.63 5.30 11.33
CA ILE A 353 22.08 4.69 12.55
C ILE A 353 20.58 5.00 12.69
N LEU A 354 20.15 6.25 12.41
CA LEU A 354 18.77 6.67 12.52
C LEU A 354 17.86 5.94 11.49
N LEU A 355 18.27 5.86 10.22
CA LEU A 355 17.43 5.39 9.12
C LEU A 355 17.39 3.86 8.97
N ARG A 356 18.47 3.14 9.26
CA ARG A 356 18.59 1.69 9.00
C ARG A 356 17.48 0.81 9.60
N PRO A 357 16.97 1.05 10.83
CA PRO A 357 15.84 0.28 11.36
C PRO A 357 14.57 0.38 10.52
N HIS A 358 14.41 1.49 9.78
CA HIS A 358 13.26 1.75 8.91
C HIS A 358 13.44 1.19 7.50
N PHE A 359 14.54 0.51 7.23
CA PHE A 359 14.90 -0.09 5.95
C PHE A 359 14.89 -1.62 5.96
N GLU A 360 14.72 -2.23 7.13
CA GLU A 360 14.76 -3.70 7.30
C GLU A 360 13.75 -4.40 6.39
N GLY A 361 14.23 -5.27 5.48
CA GLY A 361 13.41 -6.03 4.54
C GLY A 361 12.95 -5.27 3.30
N THR A 362 13.17 -3.94 3.20
CA THR A 362 12.65 -3.14 2.07
C THR A 362 13.22 -3.57 0.72
N LEU A 363 14.51 -3.83 0.61
CA LEU A 363 15.09 -4.30 -0.66
C LEU A 363 14.61 -5.70 -1.02
N ALA A 364 14.46 -6.59 -0.03
CA ALA A 364 13.99 -7.95 -0.24
C ALA A 364 12.53 -7.97 -0.72
N ILE A 365 11.64 -7.19 -0.09
CA ILE A 365 10.23 -7.14 -0.52
C ILE A 365 10.07 -6.47 -1.89
N ASN A 366 10.84 -5.44 -2.20
CA ASN A 366 10.81 -4.78 -3.50
C ASN A 366 11.26 -5.73 -4.62
N ASP A 367 12.30 -6.53 -4.38
CA ASP A 367 12.73 -7.56 -5.33
C ASP A 367 11.70 -8.69 -5.47
N ALA A 368 11.09 -9.14 -4.37
CA ALA A 368 10.00 -10.10 -4.39
C ALA A 368 8.80 -9.57 -5.18
N ALA A 369 8.38 -8.32 -4.93
CA ALA A 369 7.28 -7.68 -5.66
C ALA A 369 7.56 -7.61 -7.17
N GLN A 370 8.79 -7.22 -7.55
CA GLN A 370 9.18 -7.15 -8.97
C GLN A 370 9.11 -8.52 -9.66
N ARG A 371 9.51 -9.60 -8.98
CA ARG A 371 9.53 -10.94 -9.57
C ARG A 371 8.17 -11.64 -9.54
N LEU A 372 7.31 -11.34 -8.54
CA LEU A 372 6.11 -12.11 -8.26
C LEU A 372 4.82 -11.37 -8.55
N LEU A 373 4.79 -10.06 -8.29
CA LEU A 373 3.58 -9.25 -8.41
C LEU A 373 3.54 -8.53 -9.76
N ILE A 374 4.60 -7.79 -10.10
CA ILE A 374 4.68 -6.92 -11.28
C ILE A 374 5.46 -7.53 -12.46
N ALA A 375 5.66 -8.85 -12.44
CA ALA A 375 6.15 -9.61 -13.59
C ALA A 375 5.01 -9.97 -14.55
N PRO A 376 5.28 -10.25 -15.84
CA PRO A 376 4.30 -10.87 -16.72
C PRO A 376 3.74 -12.16 -16.12
N GLY A 377 2.41 -12.29 -16.09
CA GLY A 377 1.71 -13.40 -15.41
C GLY A 377 1.70 -13.29 -13.87
N GLY A 378 2.25 -12.23 -13.28
CA GLY A 378 2.18 -11.96 -11.84
C GLY A 378 0.79 -11.47 -11.39
N ALA A 379 0.64 -11.23 -10.08
CA ALA A 379 -0.66 -10.86 -9.52
C ALA A 379 -1.21 -9.53 -10.09
N VAL A 380 -0.35 -8.54 -10.34
CA VAL A 380 -0.73 -7.25 -10.94
C VAL A 380 -1.25 -7.47 -12.37
N ASP A 381 -0.54 -8.26 -13.19
CA ASP A 381 -0.97 -8.59 -14.55
C ASP A 381 -2.31 -9.33 -14.58
N GLN A 382 -2.54 -10.20 -13.60
CA GLN A 382 -3.78 -10.96 -13.50
C GLN A 382 -4.97 -10.13 -13.00
N LEU A 383 -4.76 -9.23 -12.06
CA LEU A 383 -5.82 -8.60 -11.26
C LEU A 383 -6.12 -7.15 -11.63
N LEU A 384 -5.11 -6.30 -11.88
CA LEU A 384 -5.34 -4.89 -12.19
C LEU A 384 -5.95 -4.70 -13.58
N GLY A 385 -6.66 -3.59 -13.77
CA GLY A 385 -7.40 -3.30 -14.99
C GLY A 385 -6.53 -3.10 -16.25
N SER A 386 -5.29 -2.61 -16.10
CA SER A 386 -4.38 -2.36 -17.22
C SER A 386 -3.49 -3.56 -17.56
N THR A 387 -2.80 -3.50 -18.70
CA THR A 387 -1.70 -4.43 -19.02
C THR A 387 -0.56 -4.25 -18.04
N ILE A 388 0.29 -5.28 -17.86
CA ILE A 388 1.44 -5.21 -16.93
C ILE A 388 2.43 -4.12 -17.32
N ASP A 389 2.72 -3.96 -18.61
CA ASP A 389 3.64 -2.92 -19.07
C ASP A 389 3.09 -1.52 -18.79
N ASN A 390 1.78 -1.34 -18.96
CA ASN A 390 1.13 -0.08 -18.64
C ASN A 390 1.08 0.17 -17.13
N SER A 391 0.85 -0.86 -16.31
CA SER A 391 0.94 -0.74 -14.84
C SER A 391 2.33 -0.28 -14.40
N ARG A 392 3.41 -0.80 -15.00
CA ARG A 392 4.80 -0.34 -14.75
C ARG A 392 5.02 1.11 -15.14
N VAL A 393 4.44 1.54 -16.26
CA VAL A 393 4.47 2.95 -16.69
C VAL A 393 3.75 3.84 -15.68
N LEU A 394 2.60 3.44 -15.16
CA LEU A 394 1.86 4.18 -14.12
C LEU A 394 2.68 4.33 -12.83
N VAL A 395 3.35 3.28 -12.38
CA VAL A 395 4.28 3.34 -11.24
C VAL A 395 5.36 4.39 -11.48
N ALA A 396 6.01 4.33 -12.65
CA ALA A 396 7.10 5.26 -13.01
C ALA A 396 6.63 6.72 -13.11
N LEU A 397 5.47 6.97 -13.74
CA LEU A 397 4.86 8.30 -13.83
C LEU A 397 4.48 8.83 -12.44
N GLY A 398 3.87 7.99 -11.61
CA GLY A 398 3.45 8.33 -10.26
C GLY A 398 4.61 8.76 -9.37
N LEU A 399 5.75 8.06 -9.45
CA LEU A 399 6.94 8.40 -8.67
C LEU A 399 7.69 9.62 -9.24
N ARG A 400 7.83 9.69 -10.56
CA ARG A 400 8.53 10.85 -11.20
C ARG A 400 7.80 12.18 -10.98
N SER A 401 6.47 12.16 -10.85
CA SER A 401 5.68 13.36 -10.52
C SER A 401 5.67 13.69 -9.03
N TYR A 402 6.30 12.88 -8.19
CA TYR A 402 6.33 13.02 -6.74
C TYR A 402 7.62 13.71 -6.31
N GLY A 403 7.64 15.05 -6.36
CA GLY A 403 8.78 15.84 -5.89
C GLY A 403 8.98 15.69 -4.39
N PHE A 404 10.20 15.36 -3.96
CA PHE A 404 10.53 15.10 -2.55
C PHE A 404 10.13 16.26 -1.64
N ASN A 405 10.49 17.49 -2.01
CA ASN A 405 10.23 18.68 -1.19
C ASN A 405 8.74 19.01 -1.04
N GLY A 406 7.92 18.60 -2.00
CA GLY A 406 6.46 18.71 -1.96
C GLY A 406 5.77 17.59 -1.19
N ALA A 407 6.45 16.47 -0.96
CA ALA A 407 5.90 15.27 -0.33
C ALA A 407 5.80 15.34 1.20
N MET A 408 6.42 16.34 1.85
CA MET A 408 6.30 16.59 3.28
C MET A 408 4.82 16.67 3.67
N LEU A 409 4.35 15.85 4.62
CA LEU A 409 2.92 15.71 4.91
C LEU A 409 2.18 17.04 5.12
N PRO A 410 2.67 18.01 5.93
CA PRO A 410 1.98 19.30 6.10
C PRO A 410 1.89 20.10 4.79
N LYS A 411 2.96 20.07 3.96
CA LYS A 411 2.98 20.74 2.66
C LYS A 411 2.01 20.11 1.68
N GLN A 412 2.01 18.78 1.62
CA GLN A 412 1.15 18.00 0.72
C GLN A 412 -0.35 18.21 1.05
N LEU A 413 -0.72 18.22 2.32
CA LEU A 413 -2.07 18.51 2.75
C LEU A 413 -2.49 19.92 2.34
N LYS A 414 -1.61 20.92 2.54
CA LYS A 414 -1.84 22.31 2.13
C LYS A 414 -1.96 22.48 0.63
N GLN A 415 -1.11 21.82 -0.16
CA GLN A 415 -1.15 21.86 -1.63
C GLN A 415 -2.48 21.33 -2.18
N ARG A 416 -3.01 20.26 -1.58
CA ARG A 416 -4.34 19.74 -1.91
C ARG A 416 -5.49 20.54 -1.32
N GLY A 417 -5.22 21.53 -0.45
CA GLY A 417 -6.24 22.36 0.23
C GLY A 417 -7.11 21.57 1.20
N VAL A 418 -6.57 20.52 1.81
CA VAL A 418 -7.28 19.63 2.74
C VAL A 418 -6.71 19.69 4.17
N ASP A 419 -5.86 20.67 4.42
CA ASP A 419 -5.20 20.90 5.71
C ASP A 419 -6.12 21.55 6.77
N ASP A 420 -7.15 22.29 6.35
CA ASP A 420 -8.05 23.02 7.25
C ASP A 420 -9.22 22.16 7.75
N PRO A 421 -9.28 21.82 9.06
CA PRO A 421 -10.37 21.03 9.62
C PRO A 421 -11.71 21.81 9.68
N ASN A 422 -11.74 23.13 9.51
CA ASN A 422 -12.99 23.88 9.41
C ASN A 422 -13.66 23.70 8.06
N LEU A 423 -12.89 23.50 7.00
CA LEU A 423 -13.38 23.27 5.63
C LEU A 423 -13.66 21.79 5.35
N LEU A 424 -12.81 20.90 5.81
CA LEU A 424 -12.98 19.44 5.73
C LEU A 424 -12.92 18.84 7.15
N PRO A 425 -14.03 18.87 7.92
CA PRO A 425 -14.01 18.50 9.32
C PRO A 425 -13.68 17.04 9.58
N VAL A 426 -14.12 16.13 8.71
CA VAL A 426 -13.94 14.69 8.86
C VAL A 426 -12.86 14.22 7.90
N TYR A 427 -11.64 14.06 8.39
CA TYR A 427 -10.53 13.49 7.63
C TYR A 427 -9.58 12.70 8.55
N PRO A 428 -9.97 11.46 8.92
CA PRO A 428 -9.23 10.65 9.88
C PRO A 428 -7.75 10.45 9.53
N TYR A 429 -7.44 10.16 8.24
CA TYR A 429 -6.05 10.05 7.81
C TYR A 429 -5.24 11.31 8.12
N ARG A 430 -5.71 12.51 7.73
CA ARG A 430 -5.00 13.77 8.00
C ARG A 430 -4.76 13.96 9.49
N ASP A 431 -5.83 13.82 10.27
CA ASP A 431 -5.84 14.15 11.68
C ASP A 431 -4.90 13.24 12.49
N ASP A 432 -4.86 11.94 12.16
CA ASP A 432 -4.01 10.98 12.84
C ASP A 432 -2.57 10.97 12.27
N ALA A 433 -2.40 11.14 10.94
CA ALA A 433 -1.09 11.20 10.31
C ALA A 433 -0.26 12.40 10.79
N LEU A 434 -0.89 13.55 11.05
CA LEU A 434 -0.20 14.72 11.60
C LEU A 434 0.34 14.49 13.01
N LEU A 435 -0.35 13.70 13.86
CA LEU A 435 0.17 13.33 15.19
C LEU A 435 1.45 12.49 15.05
N ILE A 436 1.42 11.49 14.18
CA ILE A 436 2.58 10.61 13.93
C ILE A 436 3.73 11.39 13.28
N TRP A 437 3.43 12.24 12.28
CA TRP A 437 4.43 13.10 11.65
C TRP A 437 5.15 13.97 12.68
N ASN A 438 4.40 14.66 13.54
CA ASN A 438 4.96 15.53 14.55
C ASN A 438 5.81 14.77 15.59
N ALA A 439 5.39 13.55 15.96
CA ALA A 439 6.16 12.70 16.88
C ALA A 439 7.49 12.25 16.26
N ILE A 440 7.47 11.82 14.99
CA ILE A 440 8.68 11.43 14.25
C ILE A 440 9.59 12.66 14.06
N HIS A 441 9.03 13.80 13.66
CA HIS A 441 9.80 15.05 13.46
C HIS A 441 10.49 15.49 14.74
N GLN A 442 9.80 15.46 15.88
CA GLN A 442 10.41 15.79 17.17
C GLN A 442 11.53 14.79 17.55
N TRP A 443 11.29 13.49 17.34
CA TRP A 443 12.31 12.46 17.57
C TRP A 443 13.56 12.67 16.71
N VAL A 444 13.38 12.90 15.41
CA VAL A 444 14.47 13.16 14.46
C VAL A 444 15.23 14.44 14.84
N SER A 445 14.51 15.50 15.21
CA SER A 445 15.08 16.77 15.65
C SER A 445 15.91 16.58 16.92
N ASP A 446 15.35 15.96 17.96
CA ASP A 446 16.06 15.68 19.22
C ASP A 446 17.31 14.83 18.97
N TYR A 447 17.22 13.82 18.10
CA TYR A 447 18.32 12.92 17.77
C TYR A 447 19.45 13.62 16.99
N LEU A 448 19.12 14.29 15.88
CA LEU A 448 20.13 14.91 15.01
C LEU A 448 20.83 16.09 15.70
N SER A 449 20.14 16.81 16.59
CA SER A 449 20.73 17.90 17.39
C SER A 449 21.79 17.43 18.39
N VAL A 450 21.91 16.12 18.66
CA VAL A 450 23.05 15.57 19.44
C VAL A 450 24.36 15.64 18.65
N TYR A 451 24.28 15.58 17.30
CA TYR A 451 25.43 15.47 16.41
C TYR A 451 25.71 16.73 15.60
N TYR A 452 24.68 17.50 15.25
CA TYR A 452 24.79 18.73 14.46
C TYR A 452 24.30 19.91 15.30
N SER A 453 25.15 20.87 15.58
CA SER A 453 24.83 22.06 16.38
C SER A 453 24.52 23.27 15.50
N THR A 454 25.03 23.29 14.26
CA THR A 454 24.91 24.39 13.31
C THR A 454 24.66 23.89 11.89
N ASN A 455 24.19 24.76 11.01
CA ASN A 455 24.10 24.46 9.57
C ASN A 455 25.48 24.18 8.96
N GLN A 456 26.55 24.80 9.48
CA GLN A 456 27.90 24.57 8.99
C GLN A 456 28.36 23.12 9.29
N ASP A 457 27.94 22.52 10.40
CA ASP A 457 28.25 21.12 10.69
C ASP A 457 27.64 20.19 9.64
N VAL A 458 26.40 20.48 9.22
CA VAL A 458 25.69 19.75 8.16
C VAL A 458 26.40 19.93 6.80
N GLN A 459 26.77 21.15 6.45
CA GLN A 459 27.46 21.45 5.19
C GLN A 459 28.85 20.82 5.11
N ASN A 460 29.55 20.73 6.23
CA ASN A 460 30.89 20.17 6.32
C ASN A 460 30.91 18.62 6.37
N ASP A 461 29.77 17.98 6.56
CA ASP A 461 29.67 16.52 6.57
C ASP A 461 29.74 15.98 5.13
N THR A 462 30.94 15.61 4.72
CA THR A 462 31.20 15.15 3.35
C THR A 462 30.47 13.86 2.98
N ALA A 463 30.26 12.94 3.93
CA ALA A 463 29.50 11.71 3.69
C ALA A 463 28.01 12.01 3.50
N LEU A 464 27.45 12.93 4.30
CA LEU A 464 26.08 13.40 4.14
C LEU A 464 25.86 14.08 2.78
N GLN A 465 26.79 14.95 2.34
CA GLN A 465 26.69 15.63 1.06
C GLN A 465 26.83 14.63 -0.13
N ALA A 466 27.71 13.63 -0.02
CA ALA A 466 27.82 12.56 -1.00
C ALA A 466 26.52 11.71 -1.09
N TRP A 467 25.92 11.43 0.06
CA TRP A 467 24.62 10.77 0.12
C TRP A 467 23.52 11.60 -0.55
N ALA A 468 23.45 12.90 -0.28
CA ALA A 468 22.47 13.78 -0.89
C ALA A 468 22.62 13.85 -2.41
N ALA A 469 23.86 13.95 -2.91
CA ALA A 469 24.17 13.93 -4.33
C ALA A 469 23.74 12.61 -4.99
N GLU A 470 24.01 11.47 -4.36
CA GLU A 470 23.63 10.15 -4.90
C GLU A 470 22.11 9.93 -4.94
N VAL A 471 21.36 10.43 -3.94
CA VAL A 471 19.89 10.32 -3.92
C VAL A 471 19.24 10.88 -5.18
N GLN A 472 19.76 11.99 -5.75
CA GLN A 472 19.21 12.63 -6.96
C GLN A 472 19.92 12.22 -8.25
N ALA A 473 21.14 11.71 -8.19
CA ALA A 473 21.95 11.43 -9.37
C ALA A 473 21.22 10.52 -10.37
N LEU A 474 21.45 10.75 -11.68
CA LEU A 474 20.86 9.94 -12.75
C LEU A 474 21.40 8.50 -12.77
N ASP A 475 22.60 8.28 -12.24
CA ASP A 475 23.24 7.00 -12.00
C ASP A 475 23.11 6.54 -10.53
N GLY A 476 22.26 7.22 -9.75
CA GLY A 476 21.95 6.99 -8.35
C GLY A 476 20.46 6.74 -8.10
N GLY A 477 19.92 7.34 -7.04
CA GLY A 477 18.55 7.14 -6.58
C GLY A 477 17.47 7.71 -7.49
N ARG A 478 17.76 8.70 -8.31
CA ARG A 478 16.82 9.40 -9.22
C ARG A 478 15.61 10.00 -8.52
N VAL A 479 15.74 10.38 -7.24
CA VAL A 479 14.66 11.00 -6.49
C VAL A 479 14.48 12.45 -6.94
N PRO A 480 13.32 12.82 -7.50
CA PRO A 480 13.14 14.17 -8.02
C PRO A 480 12.98 15.20 -6.89
N ASP A 481 13.50 16.41 -7.12
CA ASP A 481 13.35 17.57 -6.22
C ASP A 481 13.86 17.33 -4.79
N PHE A 482 14.96 16.53 -4.65
CA PHE A 482 15.60 16.31 -3.36
C PHE A 482 16.67 17.37 -3.09
N GLY A 483 16.79 17.84 -1.85
CA GLY A 483 17.81 18.76 -1.40
C GLY A 483 17.44 20.25 -1.52
N GLU A 484 18.30 21.08 -0.96
CA GLU A 484 18.29 22.52 -1.11
C GLU A 484 19.28 22.90 -2.24
N ASN A 485 18.77 23.02 -3.47
CA ASN A 485 19.60 23.16 -4.68
C ASN A 485 20.62 22.01 -4.87
N GLY A 486 20.18 20.78 -4.58
CA GLY A 486 21.00 19.60 -4.85
C GLY A 486 21.91 19.14 -3.72
N SER A 487 21.86 19.78 -2.56
CA SER A 487 22.65 19.47 -1.37
C SER A 487 21.81 19.64 -0.09
N ILE A 488 22.34 19.32 1.06
CA ILE A 488 21.72 19.61 2.35
C ILE A 488 22.44 20.78 2.99
N GLN A 489 21.79 21.95 3.03
CA GLN A 489 22.38 23.19 3.49
C GLN A 489 22.06 23.48 4.97
N THR A 490 20.91 23.00 5.47
CA THR A 490 20.43 23.34 6.80
C THR A 490 20.09 22.11 7.63
N LEU A 491 20.28 22.22 8.95
CA LEU A 491 19.86 21.19 9.89
C LEU A 491 18.34 20.96 9.84
N ASN A 492 17.57 22.04 9.67
CA ASN A 492 16.11 21.92 9.54
C ASN A 492 15.70 21.10 8.33
N TYR A 493 16.35 21.29 7.17
CA TYR A 493 16.09 20.47 6.00
C TYR A 493 16.46 19.00 6.23
N LEU A 494 17.59 18.73 6.86
CA LEU A 494 18.00 17.36 7.21
C LEU A 494 16.97 16.68 8.13
N ILE A 495 16.44 17.41 9.11
CA ILE A 495 15.37 16.93 9.99
C ILE A 495 14.11 16.62 9.19
N ASP A 496 13.65 17.55 8.35
CA ASP A 496 12.45 17.35 7.49
C ASP A 496 12.65 16.15 6.55
N ALA A 497 13.82 16.04 5.91
CA ALA A 497 14.13 14.96 4.99
C ALA A 497 14.13 13.58 5.68
N ALA A 498 14.82 13.45 6.81
CA ALA A 498 14.84 12.21 7.59
C ALA A 498 13.43 11.87 8.13
N THR A 499 12.65 12.88 8.53
CA THR A 499 11.25 12.71 8.97
C THR A 499 10.39 12.15 7.85
N LEU A 500 10.46 12.70 6.62
CA LEU A 500 9.69 12.19 5.48
C LEU A 500 10.06 10.74 5.14
N ILE A 501 11.35 10.41 5.14
CA ILE A 501 11.82 9.05 4.85
C ILE A 501 11.26 8.07 5.89
N ILE A 502 11.37 8.39 7.19
CA ILE A 502 10.86 7.54 8.27
C ILE A 502 9.33 7.44 8.20
N PHE A 503 8.63 8.58 8.06
CA PHE A 503 7.18 8.60 7.96
C PHE A 503 6.69 7.76 6.77
N THR A 504 7.34 7.86 5.61
CA THR A 504 6.99 7.08 4.42
C THR A 504 7.23 5.59 4.63
N ALA A 505 8.38 5.22 5.21
CA ALA A 505 8.73 3.82 5.47
C ALA A 505 7.85 3.16 6.54
N THR A 506 7.15 3.93 7.36
CA THR A 506 6.38 3.47 8.52
C THR A 506 4.89 3.80 8.39
N ALA A 507 4.48 4.98 8.81
CA ALA A 507 3.07 5.39 8.91
C ALA A 507 2.39 5.49 7.56
N GLN A 508 3.02 6.12 6.55
CA GLN A 508 2.44 6.24 5.22
C GLN A 508 2.26 4.88 4.56
N HIS A 509 3.28 4.01 4.63
CA HIS A 509 3.17 2.64 4.14
C HIS A 509 2.07 1.87 4.90
N GLY A 510 2.04 1.97 6.24
CA GLY A 510 0.99 1.32 7.05
C GLY A 510 -0.41 1.74 6.65
N ALA A 511 -0.62 3.05 6.40
CA ALA A 511 -1.92 3.61 6.03
C ALA A 511 -2.43 3.14 4.66
N VAL A 512 -1.54 2.74 3.73
CA VAL A 512 -1.93 2.23 2.41
C VAL A 512 -1.78 0.71 2.28
N ASN A 513 -0.94 0.05 3.07
CA ASN A 513 -0.73 -1.39 2.96
C ASN A 513 -1.80 -2.21 3.68
N TYR A 514 -2.09 -1.92 4.95
CA TYR A 514 -2.99 -2.77 5.76
C TYR A 514 -4.46 -2.70 5.37
N PRO A 515 -4.97 -1.59 4.82
CA PRO A 515 -6.33 -1.56 4.26
C PRO A 515 -6.57 -2.59 3.14
N GLN A 516 -5.54 -3.12 2.50
CA GLN A 516 -5.67 -4.15 1.46
C GLN A 516 -6.46 -5.36 1.96
N LYS A 517 -6.17 -5.84 3.19
CA LYS A 517 -6.93 -6.95 3.77
C LYS A 517 -8.33 -6.52 4.19
N ASP A 518 -8.46 -5.41 4.91
CA ASP A 518 -9.70 -5.06 5.60
C ASP A 518 -10.72 -4.36 4.69
N LEU A 519 -10.28 -3.72 3.60
CA LEU A 519 -11.14 -2.97 2.68
C LEU A 519 -11.12 -3.53 1.26
N MET A 520 -9.95 -3.99 0.77
CA MET A 520 -9.80 -4.35 -0.64
C MET A 520 -9.87 -5.87 -0.90
N SER A 521 -9.78 -6.72 0.10
CA SER A 521 -9.84 -8.18 -0.10
C SER A 521 -11.23 -8.67 -0.53
N TYR A 522 -12.31 -7.95 -0.18
CA TYR A 522 -13.67 -8.25 -0.62
C TYR A 522 -13.95 -7.62 -1.99
N ALA A 523 -13.82 -8.41 -3.03
CA ALA A 523 -13.76 -7.93 -4.42
C ALA A 523 -15.01 -7.18 -4.91
N ALA A 524 -16.19 -7.40 -4.32
CA ALA A 524 -17.38 -6.63 -4.65
C ALA A 524 -17.31 -5.17 -4.15
N ALA A 525 -16.64 -4.95 -3.00
CA ALA A 525 -16.53 -3.64 -2.38
C ALA A 525 -15.40 -2.79 -2.98
N ALA A 526 -14.28 -3.43 -3.37
CA ALA A 526 -13.12 -2.75 -3.93
C ALA A 526 -12.50 -3.57 -5.09
N PRO A 527 -13.15 -3.63 -6.25
CA PRO A 527 -12.65 -4.40 -7.40
C PRO A 527 -11.31 -3.83 -7.90
N LEU A 528 -10.38 -4.72 -8.29
CA LEU A 528 -9.11 -4.33 -8.91
C LEU A 528 -9.20 -4.13 -10.44
N ALA A 529 -10.28 -4.58 -11.06
CA ALA A 529 -10.59 -4.34 -12.48
C ALA A 529 -12.09 -4.32 -12.70
N GLY A 530 -12.55 -3.59 -13.70
CA GLY A 530 -13.91 -3.71 -14.22
C GLY A 530 -13.98 -4.73 -15.36
N TYR A 531 -15.18 -5.26 -15.59
CA TYR A 531 -15.43 -6.26 -16.63
C TYR A 531 -16.51 -5.82 -17.64
N MET A 532 -16.94 -4.56 -17.53
CA MET A 532 -17.84 -3.89 -18.47
C MET A 532 -17.27 -2.52 -18.88
N PRO A 533 -17.46 -2.06 -20.12
CA PRO A 533 -16.98 -0.74 -20.53
C PRO A 533 -17.82 0.39 -19.91
N ALA A 534 -17.19 1.54 -19.63
CA ALA A 534 -17.89 2.73 -19.10
C ALA A 534 -19.00 3.26 -20.06
N SER A 535 -18.94 2.92 -21.34
CA SER A 535 -19.99 3.26 -22.33
C SER A 535 -21.35 2.63 -22.03
N THR A 536 -21.42 1.63 -21.16
CA THR A 536 -22.67 1.05 -20.63
C THR A 536 -23.57 2.12 -20.00
N LEU A 537 -22.96 3.15 -19.37
CA LEU A 537 -23.69 4.28 -18.76
C LEU A 537 -24.39 5.24 -19.76
N LYS A 538 -24.23 5.03 -21.06
CA LYS A 538 -24.98 5.78 -22.09
C LYS A 538 -26.40 5.25 -22.28
N GLY A 539 -26.70 4.05 -21.80
CA GLY A 539 -28.00 3.41 -21.83
C GLY A 539 -28.64 3.26 -20.45
N GLU A 540 -29.71 2.55 -20.37
CA GLU A 540 -30.31 2.12 -19.11
C GLU A 540 -29.43 1.01 -18.50
N VAL A 541 -29.02 1.19 -17.25
CA VAL A 541 -28.18 0.22 -16.53
C VAL A 541 -29.05 -0.64 -15.63
N THR A 542 -28.95 -1.95 -15.82
CA THR A 542 -29.67 -2.95 -15.04
C THR A 542 -28.82 -3.51 -13.88
N GLU A 543 -29.45 -4.26 -12.98
CA GLU A 543 -28.74 -5.03 -11.95
C GLU A 543 -27.71 -5.99 -12.55
N GLN A 544 -28.09 -6.65 -13.65
CA GLN A 544 -27.19 -7.59 -14.33
C GLN A 544 -25.97 -6.89 -14.92
N ASP A 545 -26.11 -5.68 -15.46
CA ASP A 545 -24.96 -4.88 -15.93
C ASP A 545 -24.02 -4.52 -14.77
N TYR A 546 -24.58 -4.17 -13.62
CA TYR A 546 -23.80 -3.91 -12.40
C TYR A 546 -23.07 -5.17 -11.94
N LEU A 547 -23.73 -6.33 -11.87
CA LEU A 547 -23.09 -7.60 -11.49
C LEU A 547 -22.02 -8.03 -12.51
N ASN A 548 -22.22 -7.76 -13.80
CA ASN A 548 -21.26 -8.05 -14.85
C ASN A 548 -20.04 -7.10 -14.82
N LEU A 549 -20.16 -5.90 -14.24
CA LEU A 549 -19.03 -5.00 -14.01
C LEU A 549 -18.05 -5.58 -12.97
N LEU A 550 -18.56 -6.32 -11.99
CA LEU A 550 -17.79 -6.84 -10.88
C LEU A 550 -16.93 -8.05 -11.28
N PRO A 551 -15.84 -8.36 -10.53
CA PRO A 551 -14.95 -9.45 -10.87
C PRO A 551 -15.64 -10.81 -10.92
N PRO A 552 -15.35 -11.67 -11.92
CA PRO A 552 -15.71 -13.08 -11.88
C PRO A 552 -15.17 -13.75 -10.62
N LEU A 553 -15.86 -14.81 -10.17
CA LEU A 553 -15.56 -15.45 -8.87
C LEU A 553 -14.11 -15.93 -8.75
N GLU A 554 -13.53 -16.46 -9.84
CA GLU A 554 -12.13 -16.88 -9.86
C GLU A 554 -11.16 -15.69 -9.69
N GLN A 555 -11.48 -14.52 -10.22
CA GLN A 555 -10.69 -13.30 -10.03
C GLN A 555 -10.88 -12.74 -8.62
N ALA A 556 -12.10 -12.76 -8.12
CA ALA A 556 -12.39 -12.36 -6.74
C ALA A 556 -11.64 -13.23 -5.71
N GLN A 557 -11.55 -14.55 -5.93
CA GLN A 557 -10.77 -15.43 -5.06
C GLN A 557 -9.27 -15.11 -5.11
N ARG A 558 -8.72 -14.81 -6.30
CA ARG A 558 -7.31 -14.40 -6.44
C ARG A 558 -7.03 -13.11 -5.72
N GLN A 559 -7.90 -12.11 -5.91
CA GLN A 559 -7.83 -10.83 -5.21
C GLN A 559 -7.87 -11.03 -3.69
N LEU A 560 -8.83 -11.80 -3.19
CA LEU A 560 -8.94 -12.15 -1.77
C LEU A 560 -7.63 -12.74 -1.22
N ASN A 561 -7.06 -13.73 -1.91
CA ASN A 561 -5.84 -14.40 -1.47
C ASN A 561 -4.63 -13.46 -1.40
N VAL A 562 -4.42 -12.66 -2.46
CA VAL A 562 -3.28 -11.75 -2.56
C VAL A 562 -3.39 -10.62 -1.53
N LEU A 563 -4.53 -9.94 -1.47
CA LEU A 563 -4.68 -8.77 -0.60
C LEU A 563 -4.78 -9.15 0.89
N THR A 564 -5.35 -10.32 1.19
CA THR A 564 -5.29 -10.88 2.56
C THR A 564 -3.84 -11.10 2.98
N LEU A 565 -2.98 -11.63 2.09
CA LEU A 565 -1.59 -11.86 2.42
C LEU A 565 -0.84 -10.55 2.65
N LEU A 566 -0.92 -9.62 1.69
CA LEU A 566 -0.20 -8.34 1.73
C LEU A 566 -0.62 -7.49 2.95
N GLY A 567 -1.90 -7.48 3.30
CA GLY A 567 -2.41 -6.72 4.45
C GLY A 567 -2.36 -7.44 5.79
N SER A 568 -1.68 -8.61 5.92
CA SER A 568 -1.74 -9.42 7.16
C SER A 568 -0.41 -9.54 7.91
N ILE A 569 0.71 -9.06 7.37
CA ILE A 569 2.03 -9.23 8.00
C ILE A 569 2.41 -7.96 8.75
N TYR A 570 2.35 -8.04 10.08
CA TYR A 570 2.81 -7.00 11.00
C TYR A 570 4.13 -7.44 11.63
N TYR A 571 5.22 -6.79 11.25
CA TYR A 571 6.57 -7.13 11.72
C TYR A 571 7.26 -5.91 12.32
N LYS A 572 7.54 -5.94 13.63
CA LYS A 572 8.05 -4.84 14.44
C LYS A 572 7.22 -3.54 14.29
N ASN A 573 6.97 -2.87 15.36
CA ASN A 573 6.20 -1.63 15.37
C ASN A 573 7.12 -0.42 15.45
N LEU A 574 6.66 0.73 14.96
CA LEU A 574 7.33 2.02 15.05
C LEU A 574 7.76 2.31 16.51
N GLY A 575 9.02 2.69 16.68
CA GLY A 575 9.61 2.94 18.00
C GLY A 575 10.18 1.70 18.70
N ASN A 576 10.04 0.50 18.12
CA ASN A 576 10.60 -0.74 18.66
C ASN A 576 11.99 -1.02 18.08
N TYR A 577 13.01 -0.38 18.64
CA TYR A 577 14.40 -0.56 18.23
C TYR A 577 15.08 -1.68 19.04
N SER A 578 16.04 -2.34 18.43
CA SER A 578 16.85 -3.38 19.09
C SER A 578 17.63 -2.79 20.27
N PRO A 579 17.74 -3.50 21.40
CA PRO A 579 18.55 -3.04 22.53
C PRO A 579 19.98 -2.69 22.12
N GLY A 580 20.47 -1.53 22.52
CA GLY A 580 21.83 -1.08 22.20
C GLY A 580 22.01 -0.52 20.78
N HIS A 581 20.93 -0.39 19.99
CA HIS A 581 21.02 0.20 18.66
C HIS A 581 21.50 1.66 18.69
N PHE A 582 20.99 2.45 19.62
CA PHE A 582 21.44 3.84 19.84
C PHE A 582 22.45 3.96 20.98
N PRO A 583 23.38 4.91 20.90
CA PRO A 583 24.28 5.24 22.03
C PRO A 583 23.49 5.62 23.29
N ALA A 584 24.11 5.39 24.45
CA ALA A 584 23.47 5.60 25.75
C ALA A 584 22.91 7.03 25.96
N GLN A 585 23.58 8.05 25.42
CA GLN A 585 23.13 9.45 25.47
C GLN A 585 21.82 9.73 24.74
N VAL A 586 21.44 8.89 23.77
CA VAL A 586 20.20 9.00 23.00
C VAL A 586 19.02 8.35 23.73
N LYS A 587 19.29 7.45 24.69
CA LYS A 587 18.23 6.69 25.36
C LYS A 587 17.10 7.56 25.97
N PRO A 588 17.36 8.69 26.68
CA PRO A 588 16.28 9.53 27.19
C PRO A 588 15.38 10.12 26.10
N LEU A 589 15.97 10.42 24.92
CA LEU A 589 15.23 10.96 23.76
C LEU A 589 14.34 9.88 23.13
N LEU A 590 14.85 8.65 23.03
CA LEU A 590 14.07 7.51 22.59
C LEU A 590 12.91 7.19 23.55
N ASP A 591 13.17 7.20 24.87
CA ASP A 591 12.12 6.98 25.89
C ASP A 591 11.02 8.05 25.78
N LYS A 592 11.37 9.31 25.46
CA LYS A 592 10.43 10.41 25.21
C LYS A 592 9.58 10.13 23.96
N PHE A 593 10.22 9.70 22.87
CA PHE A 593 9.51 9.34 21.63
C PHE A 593 8.50 8.19 21.84
N GLN A 594 8.93 7.11 22.50
CA GLN A 594 8.07 5.96 22.81
C GLN A 594 6.87 6.34 23.69
N LYS A 595 7.08 7.21 24.70
CA LYS A 595 5.97 7.75 25.53
C LYS A 595 4.99 8.57 24.70
N ASN A 596 5.48 9.39 23.76
CA ASN A 596 4.63 10.18 22.87
C ASN A 596 3.79 9.26 21.97
N LEU A 597 4.35 8.18 21.45
CA LEU A 597 3.58 7.20 20.65
C LEU A 597 2.46 6.55 21.47
N ILE A 598 2.67 6.23 22.75
CA ILE A 598 1.62 5.70 23.63
C ILE A 598 0.49 6.74 23.80
N GLN A 599 0.81 8.01 24.04
CA GLN A 599 -0.19 9.07 24.15
C GLN A 599 -0.98 9.28 22.86
N ILE A 600 -0.32 9.18 21.71
CA ILE A 600 -0.99 9.26 20.40
C ILE A 600 -1.96 8.09 20.21
N GLU A 601 -1.58 6.88 20.63
CA GLU A 601 -2.47 5.71 20.59
C GLU A 601 -3.76 5.93 21.40
N GLU A 602 -3.63 6.52 22.60
CA GLU A 602 -4.78 6.88 23.43
C GLU A 602 -5.68 7.91 22.73
N ILE A 603 -5.10 8.95 22.13
CA ILE A 603 -5.85 9.99 21.37
C ILE A 603 -6.61 9.38 20.18
N ILE A 604 -5.96 8.51 19.40
CA ILE A 604 -6.59 7.89 18.23
C ILE A 604 -7.71 6.92 18.66
N ASN A 605 -7.51 6.17 19.73
CA ASN A 605 -8.53 5.29 20.29
C ASN A 605 -9.75 6.08 20.79
N ASP A 606 -9.55 7.22 21.47
CA ASP A 606 -10.63 8.12 21.87
C ASP A 606 -11.41 8.66 20.67
N ARG A 607 -10.71 9.12 19.63
CA ARG A 607 -11.34 9.56 18.36
C ARG A 607 -12.19 8.45 17.73
N ASN A 608 -11.73 7.21 17.77
CA ASN A 608 -12.43 6.05 17.21
C ASN A 608 -13.71 5.66 17.98
N LEU A 609 -13.96 6.22 19.17
CA LEU A 609 -15.26 6.12 19.85
C LEU A 609 -16.34 7.02 19.22
N HIS A 610 -15.92 8.06 18.45
CA HIS A 610 -16.80 9.11 17.92
C HIS A 610 -16.82 9.19 16.39
N ARG A 611 -16.17 8.25 15.69
CA ARG A 611 -16.12 8.13 14.23
C ARG A 611 -16.10 6.65 13.81
N PRO A 612 -16.39 6.27 12.55
CA PRO A 612 -16.06 4.94 12.06
C PRO A 612 -14.58 4.64 12.31
N THR A 613 -14.30 3.45 12.83
CA THR A 613 -12.96 3.08 13.28
C THR A 613 -11.92 3.23 12.16
N TYR A 614 -10.85 4.00 12.45
CA TYR A 614 -9.68 4.14 11.59
C TYR A 614 -8.43 3.76 12.40
N GLU A 615 -7.87 2.60 12.12
CA GLU A 615 -6.85 1.98 12.98
C GLU A 615 -5.47 1.85 12.33
N TYR A 616 -5.33 2.23 11.04
CA TYR A 616 -4.09 2.04 10.29
C TYR A 616 -2.94 2.95 10.74
N LEU A 617 -3.24 3.98 11.52
CA LEU A 617 -2.28 4.90 12.12
C LEU A 617 -2.19 4.79 13.65
N LEU A 618 -2.74 3.73 14.25
CA LEU A 618 -2.42 3.38 15.64
C LEU A 618 -0.93 3.02 15.74
N PRO A 619 -0.12 3.65 16.62
CA PRO A 619 1.30 3.35 16.77
C PRO A 619 1.64 1.87 16.93
N SER A 620 0.77 1.11 17.62
CA SER A 620 0.91 -0.34 17.77
C SER A 620 0.70 -1.13 16.47
N ARG A 621 0.15 -0.51 15.43
CA ARG A 621 -0.08 -1.11 14.11
C ARG A 621 0.79 -0.53 12.99
N ILE A 622 1.52 0.55 13.26
CA ILE A 622 2.47 1.11 12.29
C ILE A 622 3.74 0.24 12.28
N PRO A 623 4.15 -0.33 11.13
CA PRO A 623 5.38 -1.11 11.07
C PRO A 623 6.63 -0.23 11.22
N GLN A 624 7.75 -0.84 11.66
CA GLN A 624 9.04 -0.16 11.76
C GLN A 624 9.66 0.12 10.38
N SER A 625 9.33 -0.68 9.36
CA SER A 625 9.88 -0.59 8.01
C SER A 625 8.93 -1.19 6.97
N ILE A 626 9.20 -0.97 5.69
CA ILE A 626 8.52 -1.63 4.58
C ILE A 626 9.09 -3.04 4.42
N ASN A 627 8.29 -4.06 4.74
CA ASN A 627 8.73 -5.46 4.68
C ASN A 627 7.64 -6.42 4.12
N ILE A 628 6.51 -5.87 3.62
CA ILE A 628 5.45 -6.60 2.93
C ILE A 628 4.83 -5.74 1.85
#